data_21cdd3b2d419dd1b0baa262aed5c75ac
#
_entry.id   21cdd3b2d419dd1b0baa262aed5c75ac
#
_cell.length_a   1.000
_cell.length_b   1.000
_cell.length_c   1.000
_cell.angle_alpha   90.00
_cell.angle_beta   90.00
_cell.angle_gamma   90.00
#
_symmetry.space_group_name_H-M   'P 1'
#
loop_
_entity.id
_entity.type
_entity.pdbx_description
1 polymer ?
#
loop_
_entity_poly.entity_id
_entity_poly.type
_entity_poly.pdbx_seq_one_letter_code
_entity_poly.pdbx_strand_id
1 'polypeptide(L)'
;MWEYEHSVETTAAPEALWRHWSDMATWPQWNGGIETIDVEGPFAVGTAFTMTPPGDEPIRMRLVEIRPDESFTDEMDAGDFVVRTQHRLEPTATGLTRIVYRTEITGEAAGHVGPELGPQITADFPEVLAALVKLAEG
;
A
#
# COMPACT_ATOMS: atom_id res chain seq x y z
N MET A 1 6.17 7.38 17.33
CA MET A 1 5.79 7.03 15.95
C MET A 1 6.80 6.06 15.36
N TRP A 2 6.32 5.04 14.68
CA TRP A 2 7.17 4.11 13.93
C TRP A 2 7.00 4.38 12.45
N GLU A 3 8.07 4.28 11.66
CA GLU A 3 7.99 4.50 10.22
C GLU A 3 8.99 3.62 9.46
N TYR A 4 8.65 3.29 8.21
CA TYR A 4 9.48 2.51 7.31
C TYR A 4 9.15 2.89 5.88
N GLU A 5 10.16 2.97 5.04
CA GLU A 5 10.00 3.31 3.63
C GLU A 5 10.83 2.36 2.77
N HIS A 6 10.23 1.92 1.65
CA HIS A 6 10.93 1.12 0.64
C HIS A 6 10.59 1.67 -0.74
N SER A 7 11.55 1.70 -1.64
CA SER A 7 11.34 2.22 -2.98
C SER A 7 12.05 1.38 -4.03
N VAL A 8 11.50 1.41 -5.25
CA VAL A 8 12.10 0.79 -6.44
C VAL A 8 11.92 1.75 -7.61
N GLU A 9 12.73 1.58 -8.66
CA GLU A 9 12.59 2.35 -9.90
C GLU A 9 12.16 1.43 -11.03
N THR A 10 11.38 1.97 -11.97
CA THR A 10 10.83 1.21 -13.09
C THR A 10 10.76 2.08 -14.34
N THR A 11 10.81 1.43 -15.52
CA THR A 11 10.55 2.10 -16.80
C THR A 11 9.06 2.30 -17.07
N ALA A 12 8.18 1.69 -16.27
CA ALA A 12 6.73 1.81 -16.44
C ALA A 12 6.29 3.26 -16.17
N ALA A 13 5.32 3.75 -16.96
CA ALA A 13 4.76 5.08 -16.77
C ALA A 13 3.88 5.12 -15.52
N PRO A 14 3.75 6.30 -14.86
CA PRO A 14 2.87 6.43 -13.70
C PRO A 14 1.43 5.98 -13.97
N GLU A 15 0.90 6.25 -15.15
CA GLU A 15 -0.46 5.86 -15.53
C GLU A 15 -0.64 4.33 -15.56
N ALA A 16 0.39 3.60 -16.00
CA ALA A 16 0.36 2.13 -16.02
C ALA A 16 0.33 1.56 -14.60
N LEU A 17 1.13 2.14 -13.71
CA LEU A 17 1.16 1.74 -12.30
C LEU A 17 -0.15 2.09 -11.61
N TRP A 18 -0.67 3.29 -11.87
CA TRP A 18 -1.93 3.75 -11.30
C TRP A 18 -3.09 2.84 -11.66
N ARG A 19 -3.09 2.33 -12.88
CA ARG A 19 -4.14 1.42 -13.35
C ARG A 19 -4.22 0.16 -12.48
N HIS A 20 -3.08 -0.38 -12.06
CA HIS A 20 -3.05 -1.52 -11.16
C HIS A 20 -3.47 -1.13 -9.73
N TRP A 21 -3.04 0.02 -9.25
CA TRP A 21 -3.43 0.49 -7.93
C TRP A 21 -4.93 0.76 -7.82
N SER A 22 -5.50 1.41 -8.83
CA SER A 22 -6.92 1.79 -8.79
C SER A 22 -7.89 0.63 -9.01
N ASP A 23 -7.40 -0.49 -9.53
CA ASP A 23 -8.19 -1.71 -9.71
C ASP A 23 -7.96 -2.65 -8.51
N MET A 24 -8.59 -2.31 -7.39
CA MET A 24 -8.34 -2.97 -6.10
C MET A 24 -8.69 -4.46 -6.12
N ALA A 25 -9.65 -4.86 -6.94
CA ALA A 25 -10.04 -6.28 -7.05
C ALA A 25 -8.89 -7.16 -7.54
N THR A 26 -7.92 -6.55 -8.22
CA THR A 26 -6.76 -7.29 -8.76
C THR A 26 -5.57 -7.37 -7.80
N TRP A 27 -5.62 -6.66 -6.67
CA TRP A 27 -4.49 -6.63 -5.74
C TRP A 27 -3.98 -8.02 -5.33
N PRO A 28 -4.84 -9.02 -5.07
CA PRO A 28 -4.35 -10.36 -4.73
C PRO A 28 -3.50 -11.03 -5.82
N GLN A 29 -3.61 -10.57 -7.07
CA GLN A 29 -2.86 -11.15 -8.18
C GLN A 29 -1.38 -10.81 -8.14
N TRP A 30 -1.01 -9.68 -7.52
CA TRP A 30 0.38 -9.25 -7.45
C TRP A 30 0.85 -8.95 -6.02
N ASN A 31 -0.03 -9.03 -5.03
CA ASN A 31 0.32 -8.84 -3.63
C ASN A 31 0.03 -10.13 -2.85
N GLY A 32 1.09 -10.89 -2.58
CA GLY A 32 0.98 -12.16 -1.87
C GLY A 32 0.54 -12.04 -0.40
N GLY A 33 0.55 -10.83 0.17
CA GLY A 33 0.04 -10.57 1.50
C GLY A 33 -1.49 -10.44 1.55
N ILE A 34 -2.17 -10.49 0.40
CA ILE A 34 -3.62 -10.39 0.31
C ILE A 34 -4.17 -11.63 -0.38
N GLU A 35 -4.89 -12.48 0.34
CA GLU A 35 -5.54 -13.63 -0.25
C GLU A 35 -6.86 -13.23 -0.90
N THR A 36 -7.67 -12.42 -0.19
CA THR A 36 -8.93 -11.89 -0.71
C THR A 36 -9.07 -10.42 -0.36
N ILE A 37 -9.83 -9.69 -1.18
CA ILE A 37 -10.16 -8.29 -0.94
C ILE A 37 -11.62 -8.05 -1.24
N ASP A 38 -12.29 -7.29 -0.38
CA ASP A 38 -13.69 -6.92 -0.54
C ASP A 38 -13.79 -5.39 -0.46
N VAL A 39 -14.19 -4.76 -1.56
CA VAL A 39 -14.20 -3.30 -1.70
C VAL A 39 -15.64 -2.79 -1.69
N GLU A 40 -15.93 -1.82 -0.82
CA GLU A 40 -17.29 -1.34 -0.59
C GLU A 40 -17.69 -0.13 -1.43
N GLY A 41 -16.91 0.21 -2.46
CA GLY A 41 -17.22 1.36 -3.32
C GLY A 41 -16.13 1.62 -4.34
N PRO A 42 -16.16 2.79 -4.99
CA PRO A 42 -15.15 3.14 -5.98
C PRO A 42 -13.80 3.45 -5.33
N PHE A 43 -12.76 3.54 -6.13
CA PHE A 43 -11.43 3.96 -5.67
C PHE A 43 -11.47 5.48 -5.41
N ALA A 44 -11.94 5.85 -4.21
CA ALA A 44 -12.16 7.24 -3.81
C ALA A 44 -11.93 7.39 -2.31
N VAL A 45 -11.62 8.61 -1.88
CA VAL A 45 -11.42 8.93 -0.47
C VAL A 45 -12.68 8.57 0.33
N GLY A 46 -12.49 7.87 1.44
CA GLY A 46 -13.58 7.43 2.31
C GLY A 46 -14.07 6.01 2.05
N THR A 47 -13.70 5.41 0.91
CA THR A 47 -14.11 4.04 0.60
C THR A 47 -13.46 3.06 1.56
N ALA A 48 -14.28 2.22 2.19
CA ALA A 48 -13.81 1.14 3.06
C ALA A 48 -13.60 -0.13 2.26
N PHE A 49 -12.64 -0.92 2.70
CA PHE A 49 -12.39 -2.23 2.11
C PHE A 49 -11.81 -3.18 3.16
N THR A 50 -11.93 -4.47 2.91
CA THR A 50 -11.42 -5.50 3.81
C THR A 50 -10.42 -6.36 3.07
N MET A 51 -9.22 -6.47 3.61
CA MET A 51 -8.18 -7.36 3.11
C MET A 51 -8.03 -8.54 4.06
N THR A 52 -7.95 -9.75 3.50
CA THR A 52 -7.70 -10.94 4.31
C THR A 52 -6.35 -11.53 3.90
N PRO A 53 -5.35 -11.49 4.79
CA PRO A 53 -4.07 -12.14 4.53
C PRO A 53 -4.22 -13.68 4.53
N PRO A 54 -3.33 -14.41 3.84
CA PRO A 54 -3.37 -15.87 3.86
C PRO A 54 -3.25 -16.41 5.29
N GLY A 55 -4.26 -17.19 5.70
CA GLY A 55 -4.25 -17.84 7.02
C GLY A 55 -4.44 -16.91 8.20
N ASP A 56 -4.90 -15.70 7.98
CA ASP A 56 -5.04 -14.69 9.04
C ASP A 56 -6.44 -14.06 9.02
N GLU A 57 -6.71 -13.21 10.01
CA GLU A 57 -8.00 -12.55 10.17
C GLU A 57 -8.17 -11.39 9.16
N PRO A 58 -9.43 -11.11 8.75
CA PRO A 58 -9.70 -9.96 7.90
C PRO A 58 -9.30 -8.64 8.55
N ILE A 59 -8.76 -7.73 7.74
CA ILE A 59 -8.32 -6.41 8.19
C ILE A 59 -9.18 -5.36 7.48
N ARG A 60 -9.88 -4.54 8.26
CA ARG A 60 -10.70 -3.47 7.71
C ARG A 60 -9.85 -2.23 7.50
N MET A 61 -9.91 -1.68 6.28
CA MET A 61 -9.11 -0.56 5.82
C MET A 61 -10.00 0.54 5.24
N ARG A 62 -9.43 1.71 5.04
CA ARG A 62 -10.10 2.83 4.38
C ARG A 62 -9.10 3.62 3.56
N LEU A 63 -9.54 4.12 2.40
CA LEU A 63 -8.76 5.05 1.59
C LEU A 63 -8.91 6.45 2.18
N VAL A 64 -7.80 7.11 2.50
CA VAL A 64 -7.81 8.43 3.15
C VAL A 64 -7.22 9.54 2.32
N GLU A 65 -6.44 9.22 1.27
CA GLU A 65 -5.88 10.20 0.35
C GLU A 65 -5.77 9.58 -1.03
N ILE A 66 -6.15 10.31 -2.08
CA ILE A 66 -5.98 9.88 -3.46
C ILE A 66 -5.63 11.09 -4.31
N ARG A 67 -4.50 11.01 -5.01
CA ARG A 67 -4.05 11.99 -6.01
C ARG A 67 -3.77 11.21 -7.29
N PRO A 68 -4.66 11.28 -8.30
CA PRO A 68 -4.52 10.46 -9.52
C PRO A 68 -3.14 10.55 -10.15
N ASP A 69 -2.58 9.40 -10.51
CA ASP A 69 -1.25 9.23 -11.09
C ASP A 69 -0.08 9.67 -10.20
N GLU A 70 -0.34 10.01 -8.93
CA GLU A 70 0.69 10.47 -8.00
C GLU A 70 0.76 9.63 -6.73
N SER A 71 -0.33 9.50 -5.99
CA SER A 71 -0.31 8.80 -4.70
C SER A 71 -1.68 8.38 -4.21
N PHE A 72 -1.71 7.36 -3.37
CA PHE A 72 -2.85 7.06 -2.52
C PHE A 72 -2.38 6.56 -1.17
N THR A 73 -3.20 6.77 -0.15
CA THR A 73 -2.91 6.33 1.22
C THR A 73 -4.08 5.55 1.76
N ASP A 74 -3.81 4.38 2.32
CA ASP A 74 -4.80 3.62 3.06
C ASP A 74 -4.48 3.62 4.55
N GLU A 75 -5.50 3.32 5.36
CA GLU A 75 -5.42 3.41 6.80
C GLU A 75 -6.14 2.25 7.47
N MET A 76 -5.51 1.71 8.51
CA MET A 76 -6.16 0.80 9.45
C MET A 76 -6.17 1.49 10.81
N ASP A 77 -7.37 1.72 11.37
CA ASP A 77 -7.55 2.38 12.67
C ASP A 77 -7.91 1.34 13.72
N ALA A 78 -6.99 1.13 14.65
CA ALA A 78 -7.17 0.16 15.74
C ALA A 78 -7.60 0.83 17.06
N GLY A 79 -7.86 2.15 17.05
CA GLY A 79 -8.29 2.91 18.23
C GLY A 79 -7.12 3.58 18.94
N ASP A 80 -6.24 2.81 19.56
CA ASP A 80 -5.08 3.33 20.29
C ASP A 80 -3.82 3.45 19.40
N PHE A 81 -3.89 2.95 18.18
CA PHE A 81 -2.88 3.21 17.15
C PHE A 81 -3.52 3.19 15.77
N VAL A 82 -2.85 3.83 14.81
CA VAL A 82 -3.29 3.93 13.41
C VAL A 82 -2.13 3.56 12.52
N VAL A 83 -2.38 2.71 11.51
CA VAL A 83 -1.40 2.34 10.50
C VAL A 83 -1.80 2.99 9.18
N ARG A 84 -0.92 3.82 8.61
CA ARG A 84 -1.12 4.42 7.30
C ARG A 84 0.01 4.02 6.38
N THR A 85 -0.33 3.60 5.16
CA THR A 85 0.67 3.33 4.13
C THR A 85 0.39 4.25 2.94
N GLN A 86 1.35 5.11 2.65
CA GLN A 86 1.33 5.95 1.45
C GLN A 86 2.02 5.21 0.32
N HIS A 87 1.36 5.19 -0.83
CA HIS A 87 1.87 4.61 -2.08
C HIS A 87 2.07 5.78 -3.03
N ARG A 88 3.31 6.05 -3.43
CA ARG A 88 3.66 7.28 -4.12
C ARG A 88 4.47 7.01 -5.38
N LEU A 89 4.24 7.81 -6.42
CA LEU A 89 4.99 7.76 -7.68
C LEU A 89 5.75 9.08 -7.85
N GLU A 90 7.06 8.97 -8.12
CA GLU A 90 7.92 10.14 -8.30
C GLU A 90 8.69 10.00 -9.61
N PRO A 91 8.80 11.07 -10.41
CA PRO A 91 9.70 11.06 -11.58
C PRO A 91 11.15 11.10 -11.09
N THR A 92 12.03 10.40 -11.82
CA THR A 92 13.47 10.46 -11.52
C THR A 92 14.18 11.34 -12.54
N ALA A 93 15.41 11.75 -12.21
CA ALA A 93 16.24 12.56 -13.11
C ALA A 93 16.62 11.81 -14.39
N THR A 94 16.54 10.48 -14.40
CA THR A 94 16.89 9.64 -15.54
C THR A 94 15.68 9.20 -16.37
N GLY A 95 14.51 9.77 -16.12
CA GLY A 95 13.29 9.45 -16.88
C GLY A 95 12.56 8.19 -16.42
N LEU A 96 12.94 7.63 -15.29
CA LEU A 96 12.24 6.50 -14.69
C LEU A 96 11.16 6.98 -13.73
N THR A 97 10.36 6.04 -13.25
CA THR A 97 9.39 6.27 -12.18
C THR A 97 9.89 5.58 -10.92
N ARG A 98 9.93 6.31 -9.81
CA ARG A 98 10.21 5.71 -8.50
C ARG A 98 8.89 5.42 -7.81
N ILE A 99 8.73 4.19 -7.34
CA ILE A 99 7.57 3.78 -6.56
C ILE A 99 8.00 3.74 -5.10
N VAL A 100 7.31 4.46 -4.23
CA VAL A 100 7.65 4.55 -2.80
C VAL A 100 6.47 4.07 -1.97
N TYR A 101 6.71 3.08 -1.12
CA TYR A 101 5.76 2.64 -0.10
C TYR A 101 6.28 3.09 1.26
N ARG A 102 5.50 3.91 1.95
CA ARG A 102 5.87 4.43 3.27
C ARG A 102 4.76 4.11 4.27
N THR A 103 5.12 3.39 5.32
CA THR A 103 4.19 3.05 6.41
C THR A 103 4.54 3.83 7.66
N GLU A 104 3.53 4.41 8.28
CA GLU A 104 3.64 5.10 9.57
C GLU A 104 2.65 4.48 10.55
N ILE A 105 3.10 4.25 11.78
CA ILE A 105 2.24 3.81 12.88
C ILE A 105 2.27 4.91 13.93
N THR A 106 1.09 5.47 14.23
CA THR A 106 0.93 6.60 15.15
C THR A 106 -0.10 6.27 16.22
N GLY A 107 -0.22 7.12 17.25
CA GLY A 107 -1.16 6.94 18.34
C GLY A 107 -0.48 6.58 19.65
N GLU A 108 -1.28 6.43 20.72
CA GLU A 108 -0.77 6.17 22.06
C GLU A 108 0.06 4.89 22.15
N ALA A 109 -0.39 3.83 21.46
CA ALA A 109 0.27 2.53 21.50
C ALA A 109 1.40 2.40 20.47
N ALA A 110 1.65 3.41 19.63
CA ALA A 110 2.61 3.30 18.52
C ALA A 110 4.03 2.96 18.98
N GLY A 111 4.47 3.47 20.12
CA GLY A 111 5.80 3.20 20.66
C GLY A 111 6.01 1.74 21.03
N HIS A 112 4.94 1.03 21.36
CA HIS A 112 4.95 -0.38 21.73
C HIS A 112 4.61 -1.27 20.52
N VAL A 113 3.53 -0.95 19.82
CA VAL A 113 3.01 -1.75 18.70
C VAL A 113 3.89 -1.61 17.46
N GLY A 114 4.44 -0.42 17.21
CA GLY A 114 5.23 -0.14 16.01
C GLY A 114 6.38 -1.11 15.79
N PRO A 115 7.30 -1.28 16.76
CA PRO A 115 8.42 -2.20 16.60
C PRO A 115 8.02 -3.67 16.44
N GLU A 116 6.85 -4.06 16.92
CA GLU A 116 6.36 -5.43 16.78
C GLU A 116 5.61 -5.65 15.46
N LEU A 117 4.64 -4.79 15.18
CA LEU A 117 3.73 -4.93 14.04
C LEU A 117 4.34 -4.39 12.74
N GLY A 118 5.09 -3.29 12.84
CA GLY A 118 5.64 -2.61 11.66
C GLY A 118 6.45 -3.52 10.75
N PRO A 119 7.46 -4.24 11.26
CA PRO A 119 8.25 -5.14 10.44
C PRO A 119 7.41 -6.25 9.78
N GLN A 120 6.36 -6.73 10.44
CA GLN A 120 5.47 -7.75 9.87
C GLN A 120 4.68 -7.20 8.68
N ILE A 121 4.23 -5.94 8.77
CA ILE A 121 3.45 -5.29 7.69
C ILE A 121 4.35 -5.02 6.48
N THR A 122 5.59 -4.59 6.70
CA THR A 122 6.46 -4.08 5.64
C THR A 122 7.42 -5.12 5.07
N ALA A 123 7.52 -6.30 5.66
CA ALA A 123 8.49 -7.32 5.28
C ALA A 123 8.37 -7.76 3.81
N ASP A 124 7.17 -7.74 3.23
CA ASP A 124 6.92 -8.17 1.86
C ASP A 124 6.96 -7.03 0.84
N PHE A 125 7.22 -5.79 1.25
CA PHE A 125 7.26 -4.64 0.32
C PHE A 125 8.19 -4.87 -0.89
N PRO A 126 9.41 -5.39 -0.73
CA PRO A 126 10.26 -5.65 -1.90
C PRO A 126 9.62 -6.61 -2.90
N GLU A 127 8.98 -7.68 -2.43
CA GLU A 127 8.35 -8.69 -3.29
C GLU A 127 7.10 -8.12 -3.98
N VAL A 128 6.28 -7.37 -3.22
CA VAL A 128 5.07 -6.75 -3.74
C VAL A 128 5.42 -5.75 -4.84
N LEU A 129 6.42 -4.90 -4.61
CA LEU A 129 6.84 -3.91 -5.58
C LEU A 129 7.46 -4.57 -6.81
N ALA A 130 8.23 -5.63 -6.64
CA ALA A 130 8.79 -6.37 -7.77
C ALA A 130 7.69 -6.98 -8.66
N ALA A 131 6.64 -7.52 -8.06
CA ALA A 131 5.50 -8.07 -8.78
C ALA A 131 4.70 -6.99 -9.52
N LEU A 132 4.48 -5.85 -8.88
CA LEU A 132 3.80 -4.72 -9.49
C LEU A 132 4.56 -4.19 -10.71
N VAL A 133 5.88 -4.02 -10.57
CA VAL A 133 6.77 -3.57 -11.65
C VAL A 133 6.71 -4.53 -12.83
N LYS A 134 6.77 -5.83 -12.57
CA LYS A 134 6.70 -6.85 -13.61
C LYS A 134 5.40 -6.77 -14.41
N LEU A 135 4.28 -6.56 -13.75
CA LEU A 135 2.98 -6.39 -14.41
C LEU A 135 2.93 -5.11 -15.24
N ALA A 136 3.42 -4.01 -14.69
CA ALA A 136 3.32 -2.70 -15.34
C ALA A 136 4.29 -2.57 -16.53
N GLU A 137 5.44 -3.24 -16.47
CA GLU A 137 6.42 -3.23 -17.57
C GLU A 137 6.07 -4.21 -18.67
N GLY A 138 5.35 -5.22 -18.32
CA GLY A 138 5.08 -6.33 -19.18
C GLY A 138 3.99 -6.42 -20.04
#